data_ebc5939e92096e12f37e25de979cff65
#
_entry.id   ebc5939e92096e12f37e25de979cff65
#
_cell.length_a   1.000
_cell.length_b   1.000
_cell.length_c   1.000
_cell.angle_alpha   90.00
_cell.angle_beta   90.00
_cell.angle_gamma   90.00
#
_symmetry.space_group_name_H-M   'P 1'
#
loop_
_entity.id
_entity.type
_entity.pdbx_description
1 polymer ?
#
loop_
_entity_poly.entity_id
_entity_poly.type
_entity_poly.pdbx_seq_one_letter_code
_entity_poly.pdbx_strand_id
1 'polypeptide(L)'
;MKKLKLFLIAILAMTNTITTAQNKKANVLVLIHSDNGGTYELAKEIAQGIESDGNSKAIIKLVKTSENVQLKNIPIATVEELITYDGIAFGSPVYFGNISTAMSEFLSKTVNLWSNHGLEGMPATVFMSAGSGAGKELALQSFWNSLAVHGMVLVSNGIRGNENIDKKIPQGNSVLGTTSLASLKDVARPTKDERYLAELQGKNFAKVALALKGTFSKKEITVKEESSLNDILKSKNIVLPKVPKPAGNYQPFVRTGNLVFINQVALKDGKILNPGKLGVNLDEQQVKEATELTMLNVISVLNEAVDGNLNRVKRCVQLTGIFNTKDDYTKHADLMNIASNLTVEIFGEKGKHARATFGASSIPVNSSVEIQAVFEVE
;
A
#
# COMPACT_ATOMS: atom_id res chain seq x y z
N MET A 1 -25.52 -52.84 32.13
CA MET A 1 -26.01 -51.44 32.10
C MET A 1 -24.88 -50.35 32.09
N LYS A 2 -23.82 -50.48 32.89
CA LYS A 2 -22.71 -49.47 32.88
C LYS A 2 -21.92 -49.41 31.54
N LYS A 3 -21.66 -50.54 30.86
CA LYS A 3 -20.94 -50.58 29.57
C LYS A 3 -21.76 -49.99 28.42
N LEU A 4 -23.09 -50.11 28.44
CA LEU A 4 -23.97 -49.55 27.43
C LEU A 4 -24.07 -47.99 27.54
N LYS A 5 -24.05 -47.45 28.78
CA LYS A 5 -24.01 -46.01 29.04
C LYS A 5 -22.70 -45.35 28.57
N LEU A 6 -21.55 -46.04 28.72
CA LEU A 6 -20.25 -45.54 28.25
C LEU A 6 -20.19 -45.49 26.72
N PHE A 7 -20.78 -46.45 26.02
CA PHE A 7 -20.82 -46.48 24.55
C PHE A 7 -21.73 -45.39 23.97
N LEU A 8 -22.86 -45.08 24.62
CA LEU A 8 -23.74 -43.99 24.24
C LEU A 8 -23.08 -42.61 24.46
N ILE A 9 -22.32 -42.43 25.54
CA ILE A 9 -21.58 -41.18 25.81
C ILE A 9 -20.45 -40.96 24.77
N ALA A 10 -19.78 -42.05 24.36
CA ALA A 10 -18.74 -41.96 23.32
C ALA A 10 -19.33 -41.62 21.95
N ILE A 11 -20.49 -42.13 21.58
CA ILE A 11 -21.18 -41.80 20.33
C ILE A 11 -21.72 -40.37 20.38
N LEU A 12 -22.24 -39.88 21.50
CA LEU A 12 -22.68 -38.49 21.68
C LEU A 12 -21.51 -37.50 21.64
N ALA A 13 -20.32 -37.87 22.16
CA ALA A 13 -19.11 -37.08 22.09
C ALA A 13 -18.56 -37.01 20.65
N MET A 14 -18.63 -38.11 19.89
CA MET A 14 -18.24 -38.13 18.48
C MET A 14 -19.21 -37.32 17.56
N THR A 15 -20.50 -37.30 17.87
CA THR A 15 -21.46 -36.51 17.11
C THR A 15 -21.33 -35.01 17.39
N ASN A 16 -20.92 -34.62 18.60
CA ASN A 16 -20.68 -33.20 18.92
C ASN A 16 -19.38 -32.64 18.30
N THR A 17 -18.39 -33.48 17.96
CA THR A 17 -17.18 -33.03 17.26
C THR A 17 -17.37 -32.92 15.74
N ILE A 18 -18.41 -33.52 15.18
CA ILE A 18 -18.73 -33.43 13.75
C ILE A 18 -19.62 -32.19 13.47
N THR A 19 -20.29 -31.62 14.46
CA THR A 19 -21.27 -30.53 14.25
C THR A 19 -20.67 -29.10 14.36
N THR A 20 -19.38 -28.93 14.61
CA THR A 20 -18.75 -27.58 14.68
C THR A 20 -17.80 -27.26 13.53
N ALA A 21 -17.75 -28.05 12.48
CA ALA A 21 -17.28 -27.63 11.20
C ALA A 21 -18.36 -26.71 10.55
N GLN A 22 -18.66 -25.61 11.19
CA GLN A 22 -19.49 -24.57 10.62
C GLN A 22 -18.81 -24.13 9.33
N ASN A 23 -19.48 -24.38 8.21
CA ASN A 23 -19.13 -24.07 6.83
C ASN A 23 -18.79 -22.57 6.69
N LYS A 24 -17.64 -22.14 7.21
CA LYS A 24 -17.15 -20.78 6.94
C LYS A 24 -16.72 -20.74 5.48
N LYS A 25 -17.47 -19.99 4.68
CA LYS A 25 -17.13 -19.72 3.28
C LYS A 25 -15.66 -19.34 3.13
N ALA A 26 -14.99 -19.79 2.07
CA ALA A 26 -13.66 -19.31 1.76
C ALA A 26 -13.73 -17.88 1.25
N ASN A 27 -12.87 -17.00 1.76
CA ASN A 27 -12.71 -15.63 1.25
C ASN A 27 -11.56 -15.62 0.24
N VAL A 28 -11.87 -15.35 -1.01
CA VAL A 28 -10.90 -15.34 -2.11
C VAL A 28 -10.73 -13.92 -2.63
N LEU A 29 -9.50 -13.43 -2.62
CA LEU A 29 -9.16 -12.15 -3.23
C LEU A 29 -8.99 -12.33 -4.74
N VAL A 30 -9.58 -11.44 -5.53
CA VAL A 30 -9.30 -11.26 -6.96
C VAL A 30 -8.54 -9.94 -7.10
N LEU A 31 -7.21 -10.03 -7.09
CA LEU A 31 -6.31 -8.88 -7.06
C LEU A 31 -5.86 -8.53 -8.47
N ILE A 32 -6.17 -7.32 -8.94
CA ILE A 32 -5.93 -6.96 -10.33
C ILE A 32 -5.22 -5.62 -10.51
N HIS A 33 -4.49 -5.54 -11.62
CA HIS A 33 -4.24 -4.29 -12.34
C HIS A 33 -5.06 -4.26 -13.63
N SER A 34 -5.69 -3.13 -13.92
CA SER A 34 -6.45 -2.93 -15.15
C SER A 34 -6.48 -1.45 -15.51
N ASP A 35 -5.93 -1.06 -16.67
CA ASP A 35 -6.01 0.33 -17.14
C ASP A 35 -7.28 0.57 -17.97
N ASN A 36 -7.52 -0.30 -18.95
CA ASN A 36 -8.58 -0.16 -19.95
C ASN A 36 -9.80 -1.06 -19.70
N GLY A 37 -9.90 -1.69 -18.53
CA GLY A 37 -11.02 -2.56 -18.19
C GLY A 37 -10.89 -4.03 -18.62
N GLY A 38 -9.99 -4.39 -19.54
CA GLY A 38 -9.91 -5.77 -20.08
C GLY A 38 -9.61 -6.83 -19.01
N THR A 39 -8.67 -6.59 -18.10
CA THR A 39 -8.40 -7.51 -16.99
C THR A 39 -9.56 -7.54 -16.00
N TYR A 40 -10.24 -6.41 -15.79
CA TYR A 40 -11.41 -6.35 -14.92
C TYR A 40 -12.59 -7.15 -15.44
N GLU A 41 -12.82 -7.15 -16.76
CA GLU A 41 -13.87 -7.99 -17.36
C GLU A 41 -13.64 -9.49 -17.07
N LEU A 42 -12.37 -9.97 -17.18
CA LEU A 42 -12.04 -11.34 -16.78
C LEU A 42 -12.18 -11.55 -15.28
N ALA A 43 -11.81 -10.56 -14.46
CA ALA A 43 -11.91 -10.64 -12.99
C ALA A 43 -13.36 -10.86 -12.54
N LYS A 44 -14.32 -10.23 -13.20
CA LYS A 44 -15.75 -10.45 -12.90
C LYS A 44 -16.18 -11.90 -13.15
N GLU A 45 -15.76 -12.50 -14.25
CA GLU A 45 -16.07 -13.90 -14.56
C GLU A 45 -15.36 -14.88 -13.60
N ILE A 46 -14.10 -14.59 -13.24
CA ILE A 46 -13.37 -15.34 -12.20
C ILE A 46 -14.12 -15.26 -10.87
N ALA A 47 -14.57 -14.07 -10.48
CA ALA A 47 -15.32 -13.87 -9.23
C ALA A 47 -16.67 -14.61 -9.25
N GLN A 48 -17.40 -14.57 -10.36
CA GLN A 48 -18.64 -15.31 -10.56
C GLN A 48 -18.40 -16.82 -10.42
N GLY A 49 -17.33 -17.33 -11.04
CA GLY A 49 -16.93 -18.74 -10.90
C GLY A 49 -16.60 -19.11 -9.46
N ILE A 50 -15.88 -18.27 -8.73
CA ILE A 50 -15.55 -18.47 -7.31
C ILE A 50 -16.82 -18.59 -6.47
N GLU A 51 -17.83 -17.80 -6.74
CA GLU A 51 -19.08 -17.76 -5.97
C GLU A 51 -20.14 -18.79 -6.41
N SER A 52 -19.90 -19.50 -7.53
CA SER A 52 -20.91 -20.32 -8.21
C SER A 52 -21.48 -21.46 -7.40
N ASP A 53 -20.75 -21.98 -6.40
CA ASP A 53 -21.20 -23.09 -5.54
C ASP A 53 -21.74 -22.62 -4.16
N GLY A 54 -21.71 -21.31 -3.90
CA GLY A 54 -22.17 -20.70 -2.65
C GLY A 54 -21.25 -20.93 -1.44
N ASN A 55 -20.13 -21.66 -1.59
CA ASN A 55 -19.19 -22.00 -0.52
C ASN A 55 -17.99 -21.04 -0.44
N SER A 56 -17.86 -20.11 -1.38
CA SER A 56 -16.79 -19.14 -1.41
C SER A 56 -17.37 -17.73 -1.68
N LYS A 57 -16.62 -16.71 -1.28
CA LYS A 57 -16.87 -15.29 -1.54
C LYS A 57 -15.68 -14.72 -2.27
N ALA A 58 -15.95 -14.03 -3.38
CA ALA A 58 -14.94 -13.29 -4.14
C ALA A 58 -14.92 -11.82 -3.72
N ILE A 59 -13.71 -11.25 -3.59
CA ILE A 59 -13.51 -9.84 -3.28
C ILE A 59 -12.54 -9.29 -4.33
N ILE A 60 -13.04 -8.42 -5.22
CA ILE A 60 -12.19 -7.78 -6.24
C ILE A 60 -11.56 -6.53 -5.66
N LYS A 61 -10.22 -6.42 -5.81
CA LYS A 61 -9.46 -5.23 -5.41
C LYS A 61 -8.40 -4.89 -6.46
N LEU A 62 -8.02 -3.61 -6.50
CA LEU A 62 -6.96 -3.11 -7.37
C LEU A 62 -5.63 -3.04 -6.63
N VAL A 63 -4.51 -3.13 -7.36
CA VAL A 63 -3.16 -2.88 -6.81
C VAL A 63 -2.82 -1.39 -6.74
N LYS A 64 -3.52 -0.55 -7.51
CA LYS A 64 -3.41 0.92 -7.49
C LYS A 64 -4.72 1.59 -7.93
N THR A 65 -4.86 2.87 -7.68
CA THR A 65 -5.97 3.69 -8.19
C THR A 65 -6.02 3.68 -9.72
N SER A 66 -7.21 3.79 -10.29
CA SER A 66 -7.43 3.84 -11.74
C SER A 66 -8.29 5.06 -12.11
N GLU A 67 -7.93 5.72 -13.19
CA GLU A 67 -8.73 6.81 -13.78
C GLU A 67 -9.94 6.27 -14.58
N ASN A 68 -10.00 4.97 -14.82
CA ASN A 68 -11.11 4.35 -15.53
C ASN A 68 -12.39 4.42 -14.69
N VAL A 69 -13.47 4.99 -15.24
CA VAL A 69 -14.75 5.21 -14.55
C VAL A 69 -15.33 3.91 -13.96
N GLN A 70 -15.15 2.77 -14.63
CA GLN A 70 -15.63 1.47 -14.17
C GLN A 70 -14.87 0.96 -12.93
N LEU A 71 -13.66 1.48 -12.69
CA LEU A 71 -12.76 1.00 -11.64
C LEU A 71 -12.66 1.95 -10.44
N LYS A 72 -13.15 3.18 -10.55
CA LYS A 72 -13.01 4.23 -9.51
C LYS A 72 -13.49 3.81 -8.12
N ASN A 73 -14.52 2.97 -8.05
CA ASN A 73 -15.14 2.55 -6.77
C ASN A 73 -14.62 1.19 -6.28
N ILE A 74 -13.65 0.58 -6.98
CA ILE A 74 -13.07 -0.69 -6.54
C ILE A 74 -12.00 -0.40 -5.51
N PRO A 75 -12.04 -1.03 -4.32
CA PRO A 75 -11.06 -0.81 -3.26
C PRO A 75 -9.64 -1.16 -3.70
N ILE A 76 -8.67 -0.44 -3.17
CA ILE A 76 -7.25 -0.77 -3.32
C ILE A 76 -6.88 -1.80 -2.27
N ALA A 77 -6.08 -2.80 -2.67
CA ALA A 77 -5.53 -3.77 -1.74
C ALA A 77 -4.30 -3.21 -1.02
N THR A 78 -4.15 -3.56 0.26
CA THR A 78 -2.88 -3.42 0.98
C THR A 78 -2.10 -4.73 0.91
N VAL A 79 -0.79 -4.66 1.13
CA VAL A 79 0.07 -5.85 1.15
C VAL A 79 -0.28 -6.73 2.35
N GLU A 80 -0.54 -6.10 3.49
CA GLU A 80 -0.79 -6.74 4.78
C GLU A 80 -2.08 -7.57 4.79
N GLU A 81 -3.10 -7.13 4.06
CA GLU A 81 -4.36 -7.87 4.02
C GLU A 81 -4.29 -9.18 3.24
N LEU A 82 -3.26 -9.41 2.40
CA LEU A 82 -3.14 -10.62 1.59
C LEU A 82 -3.24 -11.89 2.43
N ILE A 83 -2.66 -11.90 3.63
CA ILE A 83 -2.70 -13.04 4.56
C ILE A 83 -4.09 -13.33 5.14
N THR A 84 -5.04 -12.42 5.02
CA THR A 84 -6.39 -12.60 5.58
C THR A 84 -7.29 -13.46 4.71
N TYR A 85 -6.90 -13.66 3.44
CA TYR A 85 -7.65 -14.43 2.46
C TYR A 85 -7.32 -15.93 2.51
N ASP A 86 -8.20 -16.75 1.93
CA ASP A 86 -8.03 -18.19 1.84
C ASP A 86 -7.47 -18.63 0.46
N GLY A 87 -7.26 -17.67 -0.45
CA GLY A 87 -6.63 -17.83 -1.74
C GLY A 87 -6.67 -16.53 -2.52
N ILE A 88 -5.79 -16.37 -3.51
CA ILE A 88 -5.68 -15.15 -4.31
C ILE A 88 -5.63 -15.49 -5.80
N ALA A 89 -6.56 -14.92 -6.57
CA ALA A 89 -6.54 -14.91 -8.03
C ALA A 89 -5.91 -13.59 -8.51
N PHE A 90 -4.76 -13.66 -9.14
CA PHE A 90 -4.02 -12.48 -9.59
C PHE A 90 -4.28 -12.19 -11.07
N GLY A 91 -4.64 -10.96 -11.39
CA GLY A 91 -4.92 -10.52 -12.75
C GLY A 91 -4.07 -9.32 -13.18
N SER A 92 -3.48 -9.39 -14.37
CA SER A 92 -2.67 -8.32 -14.95
C SER A 92 -2.87 -8.20 -16.45
N PRO A 93 -2.78 -7.01 -17.05
CA PRO A 93 -2.55 -6.90 -18.48
C PRO A 93 -1.13 -7.38 -18.81
N VAL A 94 -0.97 -7.90 -20.04
CA VAL A 94 0.34 -8.25 -20.60
C VAL A 94 0.97 -7.02 -21.24
N TYR A 95 2.13 -6.61 -20.73
CA TYR A 95 2.95 -5.56 -21.31
C TYR A 95 4.32 -6.11 -21.69
N PHE A 96 4.63 -6.11 -22.99
CA PHE A 96 5.91 -6.59 -23.55
C PHE A 96 6.31 -7.98 -23.04
N GLY A 97 5.36 -8.92 -22.98
CA GLY A 97 5.60 -10.29 -22.55
C GLY A 97 5.79 -10.46 -21.04
N ASN A 98 5.38 -9.50 -20.24
CA ASN A 98 5.47 -9.55 -18.78
C ASN A 98 4.19 -9.01 -18.11
N ILE A 99 4.13 -9.14 -16.77
CA ILE A 99 3.11 -8.47 -15.95
C ILE A 99 3.28 -6.95 -16.03
N SER A 100 2.22 -6.21 -15.72
CA SER A 100 2.28 -4.76 -15.68
C SER A 100 3.21 -4.24 -14.60
N THR A 101 3.80 -3.05 -14.82
CA THR A 101 4.64 -2.36 -13.82
C THR A 101 3.93 -2.18 -12.49
N ALA A 102 2.64 -1.83 -12.48
CA ALA A 102 1.89 -1.66 -11.24
C ALA A 102 1.72 -2.96 -10.45
N MET A 103 1.49 -4.09 -11.11
CA MET A 103 1.44 -5.39 -10.45
C MET A 103 2.82 -5.80 -9.92
N SER A 104 3.88 -5.57 -10.71
CA SER A 104 5.26 -5.83 -10.30
C SER A 104 5.66 -4.97 -9.10
N GLU A 105 5.30 -3.68 -9.09
CA GLU A 105 5.52 -2.77 -7.97
C GLU A 105 4.78 -3.24 -6.70
N PHE A 106 3.52 -3.68 -6.84
CA PHE A 106 2.77 -4.22 -5.72
C PHE A 106 3.45 -5.47 -5.14
N LEU A 107 3.86 -6.42 -5.98
CA LEU A 107 4.57 -7.62 -5.56
C LEU A 107 5.93 -7.30 -4.92
N SER A 108 6.65 -6.28 -5.40
CA SER A 108 7.92 -5.87 -4.80
C SER A 108 7.77 -5.37 -3.36
N LYS A 109 6.60 -4.86 -2.98
CA LYS A 109 6.29 -4.43 -1.61
C LYS A 109 5.99 -5.60 -0.66
N THR A 110 5.84 -6.83 -1.18
CA THR A 110 5.54 -8.03 -0.37
C THR A 110 6.77 -8.68 0.28
N VAL A 111 7.95 -8.06 0.22
CA VAL A 111 9.21 -8.59 0.79
C VAL A 111 9.07 -9.00 2.25
N ASN A 112 8.35 -8.21 3.05
CA ASN A 112 8.10 -8.54 4.46
C ASN A 112 7.22 -9.79 4.62
N LEU A 113 6.21 -9.97 3.76
CA LEU A 113 5.40 -11.19 3.73
C LEU A 113 6.24 -12.40 3.34
N TRP A 114 7.11 -12.24 2.35
CA TRP A 114 8.01 -13.30 1.89
C TRP A 114 8.98 -13.74 2.99
N SER A 115 9.67 -12.80 3.64
CA SER A 115 10.65 -13.11 4.71
C SER A 115 10.01 -13.76 5.94
N ASN A 116 8.71 -13.58 6.16
CA ASN A 116 7.95 -14.16 7.25
C ASN A 116 7.10 -15.38 6.84
N HIS A 117 7.26 -15.88 5.60
CA HIS A 117 6.47 -17.02 5.08
C HIS A 117 4.95 -16.79 5.09
N GLY A 118 4.52 -15.52 4.96
CA GLY A 118 3.13 -15.13 5.14
C GLY A 118 2.15 -15.67 4.11
N LEU A 119 2.64 -15.97 2.89
CA LEU A 119 1.82 -16.51 1.79
C LEU A 119 2.14 -17.98 1.49
N GLU A 120 3.06 -18.61 2.25
CA GLU A 120 3.45 -20.00 2.03
C GLU A 120 2.26 -20.97 2.20
N GLY A 121 2.07 -21.84 1.21
CA GLY A 121 0.97 -22.81 1.18
C GLY A 121 -0.39 -22.22 0.79
N MET A 122 -0.53 -20.88 0.64
CA MET A 122 -1.78 -20.28 0.19
C MET A 122 -2.00 -20.54 -1.30
N PRO A 123 -3.21 -20.97 -1.73
CA PRO A 123 -3.53 -21.15 -3.14
C PRO A 123 -3.46 -19.85 -3.92
N ALA A 124 -2.88 -19.92 -5.13
CA ALA A 124 -2.84 -18.82 -6.08
C ALA A 124 -3.15 -19.28 -7.49
N THR A 125 -3.85 -18.46 -8.25
CA THR A 125 -4.06 -18.64 -9.69
C THR A 125 -3.83 -17.31 -10.41
N VAL A 126 -3.55 -17.35 -11.72
CA VAL A 126 -3.28 -16.15 -12.51
C VAL A 126 -4.17 -16.08 -13.75
N PHE A 127 -4.49 -14.88 -14.20
CA PHE A 127 -5.20 -14.62 -15.45
C PHE A 127 -4.75 -13.28 -16.04
N MET A 128 -4.87 -13.11 -17.36
CA MET A 128 -4.31 -11.93 -18.00
C MET A 128 -5.15 -11.45 -19.19
N SER A 129 -5.09 -10.15 -19.48
CA SER A 129 -5.56 -9.58 -20.74
C SER A 129 -4.35 -9.25 -21.62
N ALA A 130 -4.36 -9.71 -22.89
CA ALA A 130 -3.23 -9.55 -23.79
C ALA A 130 -3.69 -8.94 -25.11
N GLY A 131 -3.23 -7.72 -25.43
CA GLY A 131 -3.68 -6.98 -26.60
C GLY A 131 -3.62 -7.78 -27.91
N SER A 132 -2.42 -8.15 -28.34
CA SER A 132 -2.19 -8.97 -29.55
C SER A 132 -2.21 -10.48 -29.30
N GLY A 133 -2.23 -10.89 -28.04
CA GLY A 133 -1.99 -12.28 -27.62
C GLY A 133 -0.54 -12.71 -27.60
N ALA A 134 0.38 -11.93 -28.16
CA ALA A 134 1.80 -12.24 -28.15
C ALA A 134 2.41 -12.06 -26.76
N GLY A 135 3.31 -12.99 -26.37
CA GLY A 135 4.03 -12.94 -25.10
C GLY A 135 3.20 -13.30 -23.86
N LYS A 136 1.93 -13.67 -24.01
CA LYS A 136 1.07 -14.01 -22.87
C LYS A 136 1.56 -15.21 -22.07
N GLU A 137 2.11 -16.22 -22.72
CA GLU A 137 2.62 -17.42 -22.04
C GLU A 137 3.83 -17.10 -21.16
N LEU A 138 4.76 -16.27 -21.66
CA LEU A 138 5.92 -15.81 -20.88
C LEU A 138 5.47 -14.93 -19.70
N ALA A 139 4.49 -14.06 -19.92
CA ALA A 139 3.95 -13.22 -18.85
C ALA A 139 3.29 -14.05 -17.74
N LEU A 140 2.52 -15.09 -18.09
CA LEU A 140 1.93 -16.03 -17.13
C LEU A 140 3.02 -16.79 -16.36
N GLN A 141 4.06 -17.28 -17.04
CA GLN A 141 5.19 -17.95 -16.39
C GLN A 141 5.96 -17.01 -15.43
N SER A 142 6.22 -15.79 -15.85
CA SER A 142 6.85 -14.77 -15.01
C SER A 142 6.00 -14.48 -13.76
N PHE A 143 4.68 -14.41 -13.93
CA PHE A 143 3.78 -14.22 -12.80
C PHE A 143 3.83 -15.41 -11.84
N TRP A 144 3.78 -16.62 -12.36
CA TRP A 144 3.89 -17.84 -11.57
C TRP A 144 5.20 -17.92 -10.79
N ASN A 145 6.33 -17.53 -11.40
CA ASN A 145 7.61 -17.48 -10.71
C ASN A 145 7.56 -16.55 -9.49
N SER A 146 6.95 -15.38 -9.62
CA SER A 146 6.81 -14.44 -8.50
C SER A 146 6.00 -15.04 -7.34
N LEU A 147 4.94 -15.81 -7.65
CA LEU A 147 4.11 -16.46 -6.63
C LEU A 147 4.78 -17.71 -6.04
N ALA A 148 5.54 -18.45 -6.86
CA ALA A 148 6.34 -19.60 -6.42
C ALA A 148 7.43 -19.20 -5.43
N VAL A 149 8.07 -18.02 -5.60
CA VAL A 149 9.04 -17.47 -4.66
C VAL A 149 8.42 -17.22 -3.27
N HIS A 150 7.12 -16.92 -3.22
CA HIS A 150 6.36 -16.83 -1.96
C HIS A 150 5.98 -18.20 -1.36
N GLY A 151 6.29 -19.32 -2.02
CA GLY A 151 5.87 -20.64 -1.59
C GLY A 151 4.37 -20.91 -1.74
N MET A 152 3.67 -20.15 -2.60
CA MET A 152 2.24 -20.33 -2.84
C MET A 152 1.95 -21.62 -3.59
N VAL A 153 0.78 -22.22 -3.36
CA VAL A 153 0.29 -23.38 -4.13
C VAL A 153 -0.31 -22.89 -5.44
N LEU A 154 0.40 -23.14 -6.56
CA LEU A 154 -0.01 -22.68 -7.86
C LEU A 154 -1.10 -23.56 -8.45
N VAL A 155 -2.26 -22.97 -8.78
CA VAL A 155 -3.43 -23.65 -9.31
C VAL A 155 -3.61 -23.29 -10.79
N SER A 156 -3.20 -24.20 -11.69
CA SER A 156 -3.30 -23.99 -13.13
C SER A 156 -4.72 -24.22 -13.65
N ASN A 157 -5.00 -23.67 -14.82
CA ASN A 157 -6.27 -23.89 -15.52
C ASN A 157 -6.31 -25.27 -16.21
N GLY A 158 -5.18 -25.74 -16.74
CA GLY A 158 -5.11 -26.93 -17.56
C GLY A 158 -5.88 -26.76 -18.88
N ILE A 159 -6.40 -27.86 -19.43
CA ILE A 159 -7.17 -27.89 -20.68
C ILE A 159 -8.68 -27.93 -20.47
N ARG A 160 -9.16 -27.66 -19.24
CA ARG A 160 -10.59 -27.71 -18.90
C ARG A 160 -11.40 -26.76 -19.76
N GLY A 161 -12.49 -27.24 -20.32
CA GLY A 161 -13.42 -26.46 -21.13
C GLY A 161 -12.98 -26.24 -22.57
N ASN A 162 -11.76 -26.67 -22.95
CA ASN A 162 -11.28 -26.50 -24.34
C ASN A 162 -12.09 -27.27 -25.37
N GLU A 163 -12.81 -28.29 -24.98
CA GLU A 163 -13.73 -29.04 -25.81
C GLU A 163 -14.99 -28.23 -26.20
N ASN A 164 -15.33 -27.23 -25.43
CA ASN A 164 -16.58 -26.44 -25.55
C ASN A 164 -16.39 -25.08 -26.25
N ILE A 165 -15.15 -24.70 -26.60
CA ILE A 165 -14.87 -23.38 -27.21
C ILE A 165 -14.91 -23.45 -28.75
N ASP A 166 -15.31 -22.34 -29.36
CA ASP A 166 -15.24 -22.19 -30.83
C ASP A 166 -13.80 -21.95 -31.29
N LYS A 167 -13.19 -22.95 -31.90
CA LYS A 167 -11.82 -22.89 -32.41
C LYS A 167 -11.66 -22.08 -33.70
N LYS A 168 -12.77 -21.59 -34.30
CA LYS A 168 -12.73 -20.73 -35.48
C LYS A 168 -12.46 -19.27 -35.12
N ILE A 169 -12.75 -18.89 -33.87
CA ILE A 169 -12.48 -17.55 -33.33
C ILE A 169 -11.18 -17.61 -32.53
N PRO A 170 -10.19 -16.74 -32.79
CA PRO A 170 -8.99 -16.65 -31.96
C PRO A 170 -9.36 -16.40 -30.50
N GLN A 171 -8.94 -17.28 -29.60
CA GLN A 171 -9.20 -17.22 -28.17
C GLN A 171 -7.92 -16.91 -27.42
N GLY A 172 -8.06 -16.16 -26.32
CA GLY A 172 -6.95 -15.85 -25.40
C GLY A 172 -6.63 -16.97 -24.41
N ASN A 173 -6.80 -18.23 -24.77
CA ASN A 173 -6.64 -19.37 -23.87
C ASN A 173 -5.18 -19.70 -23.55
N SER A 174 -4.94 -20.20 -22.31
CA SER A 174 -3.68 -20.78 -21.85
C SER A 174 -3.91 -21.82 -20.76
N VAL A 175 -3.09 -22.85 -20.72
CA VAL A 175 -3.11 -23.88 -19.67
C VAL A 175 -2.65 -23.34 -18.32
N LEU A 176 -1.88 -22.26 -18.33
CA LEU A 176 -1.35 -21.61 -17.10
C LEU A 176 -2.39 -20.73 -16.41
N GLY A 177 -3.34 -20.19 -17.16
CA GLY A 177 -4.39 -19.32 -16.64
C GLY A 177 -5.19 -18.72 -17.80
N THR A 178 -6.44 -18.36 -17.56
CA THR A 178 -7.28 -17.77 -18.61
C THR A 178 -6.71 -16.45 -19.09
N THR A 179 -6.73 -16.25 -20.41
CA THR A 179 -6.36 -14.96 -20.99
C THR A 179 -7.48 -14.45 -21.90
N SER A 180 -7.54 -13.13 -22.11
CA SER A 180 -8.39 -12.52 -23.14
C SER A 180 -7.53 -11.69 -24.07
N LEU A 181 -7.86 -11.69 -25.34
CA LEU A 181 -7.26 -10.80 -26.34
C LEU A 181 -7.89 -9.41 -26.25
N ALA A 182 -7.30 -8.40 -26.87
CA ALA A 182 -7.95 -7.10 -27.04
C ALA A 182 -9.11 -7.20 -28.04
N SER A 183 -10.03 -6.24 -27.98
CA SER A 183 -11.10 -6.12 -28.97
C SER A 183 -10.51 -6.01 -30.38
N LEU A 184 -10.92 -6.92 -31.23
CA LEU A 184 -10.72 -6.83 -32.70
C LEU A 184 -11.94 -6.13 -33.29
N LYS A 185 -11.80 -5.54 -34.48
CA LYS A 185 -12.92 -5.01 -35.21
C LYS A 185 -14.00 -6.10 -35.30
N ASP A 186 -15.21 -5.81 -34.87
CA ASP A 186 -16.37 -6.69 -34.87
C ASP A 186 -16.37 -7.89 -33.90
N VAL A 187 -15.39 -7.99 -32.98
CA VAL A 187 -15.36 -9.04 -31.94
C VAL A 187 -15.23 -8.41 -30.56
N ALA A 188 -16.32 -8.42 -29.80
CA ALA A 188 -16.29 -7.97 -28.41
C ALA A 188 -15.39 -8.87 -27.54
N ARG A 189 -14.65 -8.26 -26.60
CA ARG A 189 -13.73 -8.97 -25.70
C ARG A 189 -14.03 -8.65 -24.22
N PRO A 190 -13.87 -9.62 -23.32
CA PRO A 190 -13.62 -11.07 -23.59
C PRO A 190 -14.75 -11.68 -24.44
N THR A 191 -14.42 -12.69 -25.29
CA THR A 191 -15.44 -13.48 -26.01
C THR A 191 -16.30 -14.27 -25.02
N LYS A 192 -17.42 -14.83 -25.51
CA LYS A 192 -18.24 -15.76 -24.71
C LYS A 192 -17.40 -16.93 -24.17
N ASP A 193 -16.49 -17.44 -24.98
CA ASP A 193 -15.65 -18.59 -24.60
C ASP A 193 -14.54 -18.20 -23.63
N GLU A 194 -13.93 -17.02 -23.79
CA GLU A 194 -12.97 -16.48 -22.81
C GLU A 194 -13.64 -16.24 -21.44
N ARG A 195 -14.87 -15.75 -21.41
CA ARG A 195 -15.69 -15.60 -20.19
C ARG A 195 -15.99 -16.95 -19.54
N TYR A 196 -16.44 -17.92 -20.34
CA TYR A 196 -16.69 -19.29 -19.87
C TYR A 196 -15.44 -19.92 -19.24
N LEU A 197 -14.27 -19.79 -19.88
CA LEU A 197 -13.01 -20.32 -19.34
C LEU A 197 -12.60 -19.60 -18.05
N ALA A 198 -12.83 -18.31 -17.94
CA ALA A 198 -12.54 -17.55 -16.72
C ALA A 198 -13.46 -17.97 -15.56
N GLU A 199 -14.76 -18.13 -15.81
CA GLU A 199 -15.70 -18.64 -14.82
C GLU A 199 -15.31 -20.05 -14.36
N LEU A 200 -14.96 -20.94 -15.29
CA LEU A 200 -14.51 -22.29 -14.99
C LEU A 200 -13.22 -22.29 -14.16
N GLN A 201 -12.27 -21.42 -14.45
CA GLN A 201 -11.06 -21.23 -13.64
C GLN A 201 -11.43 -20.79 -12.21
N GLY A 202 -12.29 -19.78 -12.04
CA GLY A 202 -12.76 -19.32 -10.74
C GLY A 202 -13.40 -20.43 -9.93
N LYS A 203 -14.28 -21.23 -10.54
CA LYS A 203 -14.95 -22.37 -9.92
C LYS A 203 -13.96 -23.44 -9.43
N ASN A 204 -12.95 -23.78 -10.24
CA ASN A 204 -11.95 -24.77 -9.87
C ASN A 204 -11.01 -24.23 -8.79
N PHE A 205 -10.63 -22.96 -8.88
CA PHE A 205 -9.79 -22.29 -7.90
C PHE A 205 -10.47 -22.25 -6.51
N ALA A 206 -11.76 -21.90 -6.46
CA ALA A 206 -12.54 -21.89 -5.22
C ALA A 206 -12.54 -23.22 -4.49
N LYS A 207 -12.64 -24.35 -5.22
CA LYS A 207 -12.55 -25.70 -4.67
C LYS A 207 -11.23 -25.95 -3.96
N VAL A 208 -10.11 -25.53 -4.56
CA VAL A 208 -8.77 -25.67 -3.97
C VAL A 208 -8.63 -24.75 -2.77
N ALA A 209 -9.05 -23.50 -2.89
CA ALA A 209 -9.02 -22.54 -1.78
C ALA A 209 -9.82 -23.03 -0.58
N LEU A 210 -11.01 -23.60 -0.80
CA LEU A 210 -11.84 -24.18 0.25
C LEU A 210 -11.20 -25.42 0.87
N ALA A 211 -10.61 -26.30 0.05
CA ALA A 211 -9.97 -27.54 0.52
C ALA A 211 -8.71 -27.27 1.36
N LEU A 212 -7.95 -26.24 1.01
CA LEU A 212 -6.73 -25.84 1.73
C LEU A 212 -6.97 -24.81 2.84
N LYS A 213 -8.21 -24.37 3.01
CA LYS A 213 -8.56 -23.40 4.05
C LYS A 213 -8.18 -23.90 5.44
N GLY A 214 -7.36 -23.12 6.14
CA GLY A 214 -6.89 -23.44 7.48
C GLY A 214 -5.76 -24.46 7.56
N THR A 215 -5.22 -24.96 6.41
CA THR A 215 -4.08 -25.86 6.38
C THR A 215 -2.74 -25.15 6.29
N PHE A 216 -2.71 -23.93 5.77
CA PHE A 216 -1.53 -23.07 5.71
C PHE A 216 -1.54 -22.08 6.89
N SER A 217 -0.35 -21.79 7.37
CA SER A 217 -0.17 -20.94 8.54
C SER A 217 -0.55 -19.50 8.20
N LYS A 218 -1.73 -19.05 8.59
CA LYS A 218 -2.00 -17.62 8.77
C LYS A 218 -1.22 -17.20 10.02
N LYS A 219 0.11 -17.17 9.92
CA LYS A 219 0.90 -16.52 10.96
C LYS A 219 0.36 -15.10 11.05
N GLU A 220 -0.11 -14.70 12.24
CA GLU A 220 -0.16 -13.30 12.56
C GLU A 220 1.25 -12.78 12.29
N ILE A 221 1.45 -12.28 11.09
CA ILE A 221 2.58 -11.40 10.88
C ILE A 221 2.19 -10.26 11.80
N THR A 222 2.84 -10.19 12.96
CA THR A 222 2.98 -8.93 13.65
C THR A 222 3.70 -8.05 12.61
N VAL A 223 2.91 -7.48 11.69
CA VAL A 223 3.26 -6.18 11.16
C VAL A 223 3.50 -5.43 12.45
N LYS A 224 4.76 -5.11 12.77
CA LYS A 224 4.97 -3.89 13.52
C LYS A 224 4.20 -2.90 12.67
N GLU A 225 2.96 -2.61 13.04
CA GLU A 225 2.33 -1.39 12.60
C GLU A 225 3.42 -0.37 12.83
N GLU A 226 4.00 0.15 11.75
CA GLU A 226 4.73 1.39 11.88
C GLU A 226 3.67 2.25 12.53
N SER A 227 3.83 2.45 13.85
CA SER A 227 2.86 3.17 14.66
C SER A 227 2.52 4.40 13.84
N SER A 228 1.23 4.56 13.56
CA SER A 228 0.77 5.68 12.73
C SER A 228 1.54 6.91 13.20
N LEU A 229 2.10 7.71 12.31
CA LEU A 229 2.86 8.90 12.74
C LEU A 229 2.01 9.75 13.70
N ASN A 230 0.69 9.70 13.56
CA ASN A 230 -0.23 10.29 14.54
C ASN A 230 -0.17 9.60 15.92
N ASP A 231 0.06 8.30 15.98
CA ASP A 231 0.22 7.59 17.26
C ASP A 231 1.60 7.86 17.86
N ILE A 232 2.63 8.03 17.04
CA ILE A 232 3.96 8.50 17.49
C ILE A 232 3.84 9.89 18.10
N LEU A 233 3.18 10.84 17.44
CA LEU A 233 2.94 12.17 17.97
C LEU A 233 2.22 12.11 19.34
N LYS A 234 1.16 11.30 19.43
CA LYS A 234 0.40 11.11 20.69
C LYS A 234 1.25 10.47 21.79
N SER A 235 1.98 9.39 21.49
CA SER A 235 2.82 8.69 22.48
C SER A 235 3.94 9.56 23.05
N LYS A 236 4.40 10.52 22.27
CA LYS A 236 5.44 11.49 22.65
C LYS A 236 4.87 12.80 23.19
N ASN A 237 3.55 12.92 23.33
CA ASN A 237 2.85 14.15 23.71
C ASN A 237 3.19 15.36 22.82
N ILE A 238 3.51 15.11 21.55
CA ILE A 238 3.77 16.17 20.57
C ILE A 238 2.43 16.65 20.00
N VAL A 239 2.09 17.91 20.27
CA VAL A 239 0.91 18.57 19.71
C VAL A 239 1.36 19.51 18.60
N LEU A 240 0.90 19.22 17.37
CA LEU A 240 1.18 20.09 16.23
C LEU A 240 0.45 21.44 16.41
N PRO A 241 1.13 22.57 16.23
CA PRO A 241 0.49 23.87 16.28
C PRO A 241 -0.49 24.06 15.13
N LYS A 242 -1.38 25.03 15.26
CA LYS A 242 -2.24 25.43 14.14
C LYS A 242 -1.37 25.95 12.99
N VAL A 243 -1.68 25.53 11.78
CA VAL A 243 -0.94 25.96 10.59
C VAL A 243 -0.90 27.48 10.51
N PRO A 244 0.30 28.09 10.45
CA PRO A 244 0.45 29.53 10.34
C PRO A 244 -0.14 30.05 9.04
N LYS A 245 -0.92 31.13 9.10
CA LYS A 245 -1.42 31.79 7.90
C LYS A 245 -0.31 32.59 7.22
N PRO A 246 -0.21 32.57 5.87
CA PRO A 246 0.71 33.43 5.15
C PRO A 246 0.53 34.91 5.50
N ALA A 247 1.63 35.62 5.73
CA ALA A 247 1.62 37.05 6.00
C ALA A 247 1.63 37.93 4.72
N GLY A 248 1.66 37.31 3.54
CA GLY A 248 1.75 37.98 2.25
C GLY A 248 1.20 37.12 1.10
N ASN A 249 1.49 37.50 -0.12
CA ASN A 249 1.02 36.77 -1.32
C ASN A 249 1.94 35.58 -1.62
N TYR A 250 1.86 34.52 -0.81
CA TYR A 250 2.55 33.25 -1.00
C TYR A 250 1.71 32.12 -0.37
N GLN A 251 2.09 30.86 -0.66
CA GLN A 251 1.42 29.69 -0.08
C GLN A 251 2.23 29.14 1.10
N PRO A 252 1.60 28.50 2.11
CA PRO A 252 2.30 27.85 3.23
C PRO A 252 3.20 26.71 2.76
N PHE A 253 2.85 26.06 1.67
CA PHE A 253 3.66 25.05 0.97
C PHE A 253 3.40 25.10 -0.54
N VAL A 254 4.33 24.56 -1.31
CA VAL A 254 4.17 24.29 -2.74
C VAL A 254 4.51 22.82 -2.98
N ARG A 255 3.64 22.11 -3.71
CA ARG A 255 3.89 20.74 -4.13
C ARG A 255 4.20 20.72 -5.64
N THR A 256 5.25 20.00 -6.01
CA THR A 256 5.58 19.69 -7.41
C THR A 256 5.97 18.21 -7.52
N GLY A 257 5.21 17.45 -8.30
CA GLY A 257 5.34 15.99 -8.29
C GLY A 257 5.16 15.44 -6.87
N ASN A 258 6.15 14.70 -6.39
CA ASN A 258 6.18 14.11 -5.06
C ASN A 258 6.92 14.97 -4.02
N LEU A 259 7.37 16.18 -4.36
CA LEU A 259 8.10 17.06 -3.46
C LEU A 259 7.20 18.15 -2.91
N VAL A 260 7.28 18.36 -1.59
CA VAL A 260 6.62 19.46 -0.86
C VAL A 260 7.69 20.38 -0.31
N PHE A 261 7.60 21.66 -0.67
CA PHE A 261 8.50 22.74 -0.24
C PHE A 261 7.79 23.57 0.82
N ILE A 262 8.43 23.75 1.97
CA ILE A 262 7.87 24.46 3.12
C ILE A 262 8.92 25.44 3.67
N ASN A 263 8.49 26.62 4.08
CA ASN A 263 9.32 27.59 4.76
C ASN A 263 8.56 28.17 5.97
N GLN A 264 9.15 28.11 7.16
CA GLN A 264 8.51 28.55 8.39
C GLN A 264 9.48 29.29 9.31
N VAL A 265 8.89 30.17 10.14
CA VAL A 265 9.54 30.86 11.26
C VAL A 265 8.88 30.46 12.57
N ALA A 266 9.42 30.90 13.72
CA ALA A 266 8.92 30.57 15.05
C ALA A 266 7.60 31.32 15.39
N LEU A 267 6.54 31.12 14.59
CA LEU A 267 5.25 31.79 14.80
C LEU A 267 4.38 30.97 15.77
N LYS A 268 3.90 31.62 16.83
CA LYS A 268 2.96 31.10 17.83
C LYS A 268 1.82 32.09 18.02
N ASP A 269 0.60 31.67 17.74
CA ASP A 269 -0.62 32.50 17.91
C ASP A 269 -0.51 33.91 17.28
N GLY A 270 0.10 33.98 16.09
CA GLY A 270 0.28 35.23 15.35
C GLY A 270 1.44 36.11 15.82
N LYS A 271 2.27 35.66 16.76
CA LYS A 271 3.44 36.35 17.25
C LYS A 271 4.70 35.50 17.12
N ILE A 272 5.84 36.12 16.87
CA ILE A 272 7.12 35.42 16.88
C ILE A 272 7.50 35.04 18.29
N LEU A 273 7.83 33.78 18.51
CA LEU A 273 8.43 33.29 19.75
C LEU A 273 9.90 33.71 19.78
N ASN A 274 10.34 34.34 20.90
CA ASN A 274 11.73 34.79 21.10
C ASN A 274 12.26 35.61 19.88
N PRO A 275 11.66 36.78 19.57
CA PRO A 275 12.14 37.63 18.48
C PRO A 275 13.47 38.28 18.85
N GLY A 276 14.43 38.27 17.91
CA GLY A 276 15.71 38.92 18.13
C GLY A 276 16.90 38.18 17.57
N LYS A 277 18.06 38.54 18.07
CA LYS A 277 19.36 38.08 17.57
C LYS A 277 20.13 37.37 18.68
N LEU A 278 20.56 36.14 18.39
CA LEU A 278 21.41 35.36 19.29
C LEU A 278 22.75 36.06 19.56
N GLY A 279 23.10 36.16 20.81
CA GLY A 279 24.34 36.83 21.26
C GLY A 279 24.24 38.35 21.34
N VAL A 280 23.06 38.93 21.08
CA VAL A 280 22.75 40.35 21.30
C VAL A 280 21.66 40.50 22.37
N ASN A 281 20.46 39.96 22.10
CA ASN A 281 19.32 40.06 23.03
C ASN A 281 18.63 38.69 23.28
N LEU A 282 19.17 37.62 22.73
CA LEU A 282 18.70 36.23 22.95
C LEU A 282 19.89 35.36 23.39
N ASP A 283 19.60 34.38 24.22
CA ASP A 283 20.50 33.30 24.58
C ASP A 283 20.24 32.04 23.70
N GLU A 284 21.09 31.01 23.82
CA GLU A 284 20.98 29.78 23.06
C GLU A 284 19.70 29.00 23.39
N GLN A 285 19.23 29.03 24.66
CA GLN A 285 18.04 28.31 25.08
C GLN A 285 16.79 28.87 24.39
N GLN A 286 16.66 30.17 24.36
CA GLN A 286 15.56 30.85 23.68
C GLN A 286 15.52 30.55 22.16
N VAL A 287 16.69 30.47 21.51
CA VAL A 287 16.76 30.11 20.08
C VAL A 287 16.49 28.63 19.87
N LYS A 288 16.87 27.73 20.77
CA LYS A 288 16.51 26.31 20.72
C LYS A 288 14.99 26.11 20.80
N GLU A 289 14.32 26.80 21.72
CA GLU A 289 12.84 26.77 21.84
C GLU A 289 12.17 27.29 20.55
N ALA A 290 12.68 28.39 19.99
CA ALA A 290 12.19 28.92 18.72
C ALA A 290 12.43 27.93 17.55
N THR A 291 13.57 27.22 17.53
CA THR A 291 13.90 26.21 16.53
C THR A 291 12.95 25.02 16.60
N GLU A 292 12.65 24.54 17.81
CA GLU A 292 11.68 23.46 18.01
C GLU A 292 10.30 23.85 17.50
N LEU A 293 9.79 25.02 17.91
CA LEU A 293 8.50 25.53 17.42
C LEU A 293 8.48 25.70 15.90
N THR A 294 9.56 26.22 15.32
CA THR A 294 9.66 26.39 13.85
C THR A 294 9.54 25.05 13.14
N MET A 295 10.20 24.00 13.66
CA MET A 295 10.10 22.66 13.06
C MET A 295 8.70 22.06 13.26
N LEU A 296 8.05 22.28 14.39
CA LEU A 296 6.65 21.88 14.61
C LEU A 296 5.70 22.60 13.63
N ASN A 297 5.94 23.87 13.32
CA ASN A 297 5.20 24.61 12.29
C ASN A 297 5.42 24.00 10.90
N VAL A 298 6.66 23.61 10.56
CA VAL A 298 6.97 22.89 9.31
C VAL A 298 6.18 21.59 9.23
N ILE A 299 6.16 20.78 10.30
CA ILE A 299 5.43 19.50 10.33
C ILE A 299 3.92 19.72 10.29
N SER A 300 3.41 20.78 10.90
CA SER A 300 2.00 21.14 10.83
C SER A 300 1.56 21.49 9.41
N VAL A 301 2.38 22.27 8.67
CA VAL A 301 2.15 22.59 7.25
C VAL A 301 2.29 21.33 6.38
N LEU A 302 3.27 20.45 6.66
CA LEU A 302 3.41 19.18 5.96
C LEU A 302 2.17 18.29 6.16
N ASN A 303 1.61 18.26 7.38
CA ASN A 303 0.39 17.51 7.68
C ASN A 303 -0.80 18.00 6.85
N GLU A 304 -0.94 19.32 6.66
CA GLU A 304 -1.94 19.88 5.74
C GLU A 304 -1.67 19.48 4.29
N ALA A 305 -0.41 19.52 3.84
CA ALA A 305 -0.01 19.16 2.47
C ALA A 305 -0.27 17.70 2.11
N VAL A 306 -0.43 16.80 3.10
CA VAL A 306 -0.75 15.38 2.94
C VAL A 306 -2.16 15.02 3.44
N ASP A 307 -3.07 15.99 3.48
CA ASP A 307 -4.49 15.83 3.87
C ASP A 307 -4.68 15.22 5.27
N GLY A 308 -3.81 15.58 6.23
CA GLY A 308 -3.86 15.10 7.61
C GLY A 308 -3.26 13.69 7.82
N ASN A 309 -2.67 13.08 6.80
CA ASN A 309 -2.09 11.75 6.87
C ASN A 309 -0.56 11.77 6.68
N LEU A 310 0.18 12.01 7.76
CA LEU A 310 1.65 12.01 7.75
C LEU A 310 2.29 10.69 7.33
N ASN A 311 1.55 9.55 7.33
CA ASN A 311 2.09 8.28 6.83
C ASN A 311 2.40 8.33 5.33
N ARG A 312 1.81 9.28 4.57
CA ARG A 312 2.13 9.55 3.17
C ARG A 312 3.51 10.18 2.96
N VAL A 313 4.20 10.58 4.03
CA VAL A 313 5.59 11.09 3.96
C VAL A 313 6.54 9.93 3.72
N LYS A 314 7.27 9.98 2.60
CA LYS A 314 8.29 8.99 2.23
C LYS A 314 9.62 9.27 2.89
N ARG A 315 10.03 10.55 2.92
CA ARG A 315 11.26 11.01 3.59
C ARG A 315 11.31 12.53 3.75
N CYS A 316 12.09 12.97 4.71
CA CYS A 316 12.66 14.32 4.71
C CYS A 316 13.85 14.33 3.75
N VAL A 317 13.83 15.19 2.73
CA VAL A 317 14.91 15.29 1.74
C VAL A 317 15.98 16.22 2.23
N GLN A 318 15.57 17.42 2.67
CA GLN A 318 16.49 18.47 3.09
C GLN A 318 15.86 19.38 4.14
N LEU A 319 16.70 19.80 5.11
CA LEU A 319 16.42 20.91 6.01
C LEU A 319 17.51 21.97 5.89
N THR A 320 17.11 23.24 5.79
CA THR A 320 18.03 24.39 5.85
C THR A 320 17.61 25.29 6.99
N GLY A 321 18.50 25.48 7.99
CA GLY A 321 18.29 26.36 9.13
C GLY A 321 19.03 27.68 8.95
N ILE A 322 18.33 28.79 9.02
CA ILE A 322 18.85 30.15 8.95
C ILE A 322 18.63 30.79 10.34
N PHE A 323 19.70 31.25 10.96
CA PHE A 323 19.66 31.78 12.32
C PHE A 323 20.04 33.26 12.36
N ASN A 324 19.25 34.07 13.04
CA ASN A 324 19.58 35.47 13.31
C ASN A 324 20.62 35.55 14.48
N THR A 325 21.90 35.64 14.12
CA THR A 325 22.98 35.57 15.07
C THR A 325 23.94 36.77 14.92
N LYS A 326 24.71 37.05 15.99
CA LYS A 326 25.85 37.94 15.84
C LYS A 326 26.86 37.36 14.85
N ASP A 327 27.69 38.21 14.26
CA ASP A 327 28.52 37.88 13.09
C ASP A 327 29.61 36.81 13.37
N ASP A 328 30.07 36.71 14.63
CA ASP A 328 31.11 35.77 15.07
C ASP A 328 30.56 34.45 15.64
N TYR A 329 29.25 34.21 15.54
CA TYR A 329 28.66 32.97 16.03
C TYR A 329 28.88 31.82 15.03
N THR A 330 29.44 30.70 15.51
CA THR A 330 29.83 29.57 14.61
C THR A 330 29.14 28.24 14.94
N LYS A 331 28.29 28.22 16.01
CA LYS A 331 27.65 26.96 16.48
C LYS A 331 26.24 26.76 15.94
N HIS A 332 25.95 27.21 14.71
CA HIS A 332 24.62 27.06 14.07
C HIS A 332 24.18 25.59 13.98
N ALA A 333 25.13 24.65 13.82
CA ALA A 333 24.83 23.22 13.75
C ALA A 333 24.21 22.68 15.03
N ASP A 334 24.63 23.19 16.21
CA ASP A 334 24.11 22.79 17.52
C ASP A 334 22.65 23.22 17.69
N LEU A 335 22.31 24.42 17.22
CA LEU A 335 20.94 24.92 17.20
C LEU A 335 20.06 24.10 16.26
N MET A 336 20.55 23.77 15.07
CA MET A 336 19.80 23.03 14.07
C MET A 336 19.62 21.55 14.45
N ASN A 337 20.43 21.00 15.35
CA ASN A 337 20.25 19.64 15.87
C ASN A 337 18.86 19.45 16.51
N ILE A 338 18.27 20.50 17.09
CA ILE A 338 16.91 20.44 17.66
C ILE A 338 15.90 20.05 16.58
N ALA A 339 15.89 20.74 15.44
CA ALA A 339 14.97 20.44 14.34
C ALA A 339 15.28 19.07 13.70
N SER A 340 16.56 18.73 13.50
CA SER A 340 16.99 17.45 12.95
C SER A 340 16.57 16.27 13.83
N ASN A 341 16.81 16.37 15.14
CA ASN A 341 16.46 15.32 16.09
C ASN A 341 14.94 15.13 16.17
N LEU A 342 14.16 16.23 16.22
CA LEU A 342 12.70 16.17 16.23
C LEU A 342 12.16 15.51 14.94
N THR A 343 12.77 15.81 13.78
CA THR A 343 12.39 15.18 12.50
C THR A 343 12.65 13.67 12.53
N VAL A 344 13.81 13.25 13.01
CA VAL A 344 14.15 11.81 13.13
C VAL A 344 13.29 11.15 14.23
N GLU A 345 12.99 11.85 15.31
CA GLU A 345 12.13 11.35 16.38
C GLU A 345 10.70 11.03 15.90
N ILE A 346 10.16 11.87 15.00
CA ILE A 346 8.80 11.70 14.45
C ILE A 346 8.79 10.71 13.29
N PHE A 347 9.73 10.82 12.35
CA PHE A 347 9.71 10.08 11.09
C PHE A 347 10.66 8.86 11.06
N GLY A 348 11.44 8.61 12.11
CA GLY A 348 12.42 7.53 12.16
C GLY A 348 13.46 7.62 11.03
N GLU A 349 13.75 6.53 10.35
CA GLU A 349 14.68 6.51 9.20
C GLU A 349 14.27 7.45 8.06
N LYS A 350 12.96 7.66 7.87
CA LYS A 350 12.43 8.61 6.89
C LYS A 350 12.74 10.07 7.26
N GLY A 351 13.07 10.35 8.51
CA GLY A 351 13.45 11.68 9.01
C GLY A 351 14.91 12.05 8.75
N LYS A 352 15.78 11.11 8.38
CA LYS A 352 17.17 11.40 8.04
C LYS A 352 17.26 12.18 6.71
N HIS A 353 18.00 13.31 6.73
CA HIS A 353 17.94 14.31 5.66
C HIS A 353 19.31 14.95 5.38
N ALA A 354 19.46 15.53 4.20
CA ALA A 354 20.54 16.46 3.92
C ALA A 354 20.32 17.77 4.68
N ARG A 355 21.38 18.41 5.17
CA ARG A 355 21.29 19.61 6.00
C ARG A 355 22.27 20.70 5.60
N ALA A 356 21.76 21.94 5.57
CA ALA A 356 22.57 23.13 5.58
C ALA A 356 22.15 24.04 6.74
N THR A 357 23.10 24.82 7.29
CA THR A 357 22.79 25.79 8.33
C THR A 357 23.81 26.92 8.33
N PHE A 358 23.34 28.15 8.52
CA PHE A 358 24.17 29.35 8.52
C PHE A 358 23.51 30.50 9.33
N GLY A 359 24.30 31.51 9.64
CA GLY A 359 23.82 32.73 10.27
C GLY A 359 23.41 33.78 9.23
N ALA A 360 22.44 34.63 9.61
CA ALA A 360 22.02 35.79 8.86
C ALA A 360 22.07 37.03 9.76
N SER A 361 22.36 38.19 9.17
CA SER A 361 22.39 39.47 9.91
C SER A 361 20.99 39.94 10.31
N SER A 362 19.94 39.47 9.63
CA SER A 362 18.53 39.73 9.94
C SER A 362 17.64 38.65 9.26
N ILE A 363 16.51 38.36 9.91
CA ILE A 363 15.46 37.47 9.39
C ILE A 363 14.13 38.23 9.41
N PRO A 364 13.20 37.98 8.46
CA PRO A 364 11.90 38.62 8.45
C PRO A 364 11.17 38.55 9.78
N VAL A 365 10.38 39.57 10.09
CA VAL A 365 9.61 39.75 11.36
C VAL A 365 10.46 39.62 12.64
N ASN A 366 11.77 39.88 12.50
CA ASN A 366 12.75 39.75 13.59
C ASN A 366 12.77 38.34 14.24
N SER A 367 12.43 37.28 13.46
CA SER A 367 12.53 35.90 13.94
C SER A 367 13.98 35.56 14.28
N SER A 368 14.19 34.71 15.29
CA SER A 368 15.52 34.19 15.65
C SER A 368 15.95 33.03 14.76
N VAL A 369 15.00 32.37 14.08
CA VAL A 369 15.25 31.24 13.21
C VAL A 369 14.20 31.16 12.10
N GLU A 370 14.65 30.69 10.94
CA GLU A 370 13.82 30.28 9.78
C GLU A 370 14.27 28.89 9.34
N ILE A 371 13.33 28.00 9.04
CA ILE A 371 13.62 26.66 8.53
C ILE A 371 12.93 26.48 7.18
N GLN A 372 13.74 26.13 6.18
CA GLN A 372 13.29 25.64 4.89
C GLN A 372 13.37 24.12 4.86
N ALA A 373 12.31 23.47 4.40
CA ALA A 373 12.20 22.03 4.39
C ALA A 373 11.69 21.51 3.04
N VAL A 374 12.25 20.39 2.61
CA VAL A 374 11.78 19.65 1.43
C VAL A 374 11.45 18.22 1.88
N PHE A 375 10.22 17.78 1.63
CA PHE A 375 9.77 16.42 1.90
C PHE A 375 9.35 15.73 0.62
N GLU A 376 9.65 14.43 0.51
CA GLU A 376 9.07 13.55 -0.49
C GLU A 376 7.82 12.89 0.10
N VAL A 377 6.71 12.95 -0.64
CA VAL A 377 5.40 12.40 -0.27
C VAL A 377 4.86 11.47 -1.37
N GLU A 378 3.80 10.72 -1.07
CA GLU A 378 3.09 9.90 -2.06
C GLU A 378 2.37 10.74 -3.11
#